data_bba309f3e8d440b951a43e85424fb22c
#
_entry.id   bba309f3e8d440b951a43e85424fb22c
#
_cell.length_a   1.000
_cell.length_b   1.000
_cell.length_c   1.000
_cell.angle_alpha   90.00
_cell.angle_beta   90.00
_cell.angle_gamma   90.00
#
_symmetry.space_group_name_H-M   'P 1'
#
loop_
_entity.id
_entity.type
_entity.pdbx_description
1 polymer ?
#
loop_
_entity_poly.entity_id
_entity_poly.type
_entity_poly.pdbx_seq_one_letter_code
_entity_poly.pdbx_strand_id
1 'polypeptide(L)'
;VKPGLRLINAARGGIYDVDAMIEGLKSGKLGGVALDVFEEEPCTDSPLFGMPNVICTPHLGASTEEAQTQVAVEGIHLLLNYLKTGEIRHAVNVAALDPKTLEELRPFLDIAHRLGLLLSQWHGGGIDKVALSYRGEVSGRDTRLLNNAFCAGLLQRAIGDEVNVINAEMLLRERGIELTEQKFRETTAFASSISADVTGGGVTVRASGAPLGLKMPRLIMIDDNRLEAFLDGTLVIFGHDDVPGIIGKIGTVFGKHRLNIAQMTVGRNSDAPGGSAIGVLNLDSPPSPEAINELLLIDGVHTAKRIDLPAAGQLPDWLN
;
A
#
# COMPACT_ATOMS: atom_id res chain seq x y z
N VAL A 1 4.00 -2.27 42.52
CA VAL A 1 3.24 -3.53 42.66
C VAL A 1 2.90 -3.77 44.14
N LYS A 2 1.84 -4.56 44.42
CA LYS A 2 1.51 -4.96 45.78
C LYS A 2 2.60 -5.86 46.34
N PRO A 3 2.98 -5.72 47.62
CA PRO A 3 3.91 -6.63 48.28
C PRO A 3 3.45 -8.10 48.16
N GLY A 4 4.37 -9.01 47.89
CA GLY A 4 4.08 -10.42 47.70
C GLY A 4 3.45 -10.81 46.37
N LEU A 5 3.44 -9.90 45.35
CA LEU A 5 2.95 -10.19 43.99
C LEU A 5 3.77 -11.35 43.40
N ARG A 6 3.08 -12.25 42.68
CA ARG A 6 3.70 -13.32 41.92
C ARG A 6 3.62 -12.95 40.43
N LEU A 7 4.75 -13.08 39.69
CA LEU A 7 4.84 -12.87 38.26
C LEU A 7 4.87 -14.21 37.55
N ILE A 8 4.12 -14.33 36.45
CA ILE A 8 4.15 -15.51 35.58
C ILE A 8 4.31 -15.01 34.16
N ASN A 9 5.30 -15.54 33.42
CA ASN A 9 5.49 -15.27 32.01
C ASN A 9 5.60 -16.58 31.22
N ALA A 10 4.56 -16.88 30.47
CA ALA A 10 4.50 -17.96 29.49
C ALA A 10 4.19 -17.41 28.08
N ALA A 11 4.52 -16.13 27.84
CA ALA A 11 4.25 -15.46 26.56
C ALA A 11 5.51 -15.34 25.71
N ARG A 12 6.40 -14.38 26.05
CA ARG A 12 7.69 -14.19 25.37
C ARG A 12 8.73 -13.61 26.32
N GLY A 13 10.01 -13.90 26.08
CA GLY A 13 11.13 -13.25 26.75
C GLY A 13 11.14 -11.74 26.54
N GLY A 14 11.86 -10.99 27.39
CA GLY A 14 11.98 -9.54 27.31
C GLY A 14 10.76 -8.73 27.79
N ILE A 15 9.66 -9.40 28.23
CA ILE A 15 8.48 -8.70 28.80
C ILE A 15 8.78 -8.19 30.21
N TYR A 16 9.58 -8.91 30.97
CA TYR A 16 10.02 -8.54 32.31
C TYR A 16 11.53 -8.36 32.33
N ASP A 17 11.97 -7.27 32.92
CA ASP A 17 13.39 -7.02 33.20
C ASP A 17 13.92 -7.97 34.27
N VAL A 18 15.00 -8.70 33.95
CA VAL A 18 15.56 -9.74 34.82
C VAL A 18 16.12 -9.15 36.11
N ASP A 19 16.83 -8.02 36.03
CA ASP A 19 17.43 -7.38 37.21
C ASP A 19 16.36 -6.84 38.14
N ALA A 20 15.29 -6.26 37.61
CA ALA A 20 14.15 -5.82 38.39
C ALA A 20 13.40 -6.96 39.08
N MET A 21 13.31 -8.14 38.45
CA MET A 21 12.74 -9.33 39.09
C MET A 21 13.62 -9.81 40.25
N ILE A 22 14.95 -9.83 40.09
CA ILE A 22 15.89 -10.21 41.15
C ILE A 22 15.80 -9.24 42.33
N GLU A 23 15.78 -7.94 42.08
CA GLU A 23 15.61 -6.93 43.14
C GLU A 23 14.25 -7.09 43.85
N GLY A 24 13.19 -7.30 43.11
CA GLY A 24 11.84 -7.52 43.64
C GLY A 24 11.76 -8.77 44.53
N LEU A 25 12.40 -9.85 44.17
CA LEU A 25 12.49 -11.09 45.00
C LEU A 25 13.32 -10.86 46.25
N LYS A 26 14.50 -10.26 46.13
CA LYS A 26 15.39 -9.96 47.28
C LYS A 26 14.75 -9.02 48.29
N SER A 27 14.00 -8.03 47.85
CA SER A 27 13.30 -7.06 48.72
C SER A 27 11.97 -7.59 49.29
N GLY A 28 11.50 -8.77 48.91
CA GLY A 28 10.20 -9.32 49.29
C GLY A 28 9.01 -8.64 48.62
N LYS A 29 9.24 -7.72 47.69
CA LYS A 29 8.22 -7.06 46.86
C LYS A 29 7.52 -8.06 45.95
N LEU A 30 8.32 -9.00 45.37
CA LEU A 30 7.79 -10.15 44.68
C LEU A 30 7.78 -11.38 45.59
N GLY A 31 6.63 -12.04 45.64
CA GLY A 31 6.44 -13.29 46.41
C GLY A 31 6.86 -14.54 45.59
N GLY A 32 7.10 -14.39 44.30
CA GLY A 32 7.59 -15.46 43.42
C GLY A 32 7.55 -15.08 41.95
N VAL A 33 8.33 -15.80 41.15
CA VAL A 33 8.43 -15.64 39.71
C VAL A 33 8.37 -17.01 39.05
N ALA A 34 7.57 -17.14 37.98
CA ALA A 34 7.54 -18.34 37.13
C ALA A 34 7.76 -17.92 35.67
N LEU A 35 8.78 -18.48 35.03
CA LEU A 35 9.15 -18.18 33.66
C LEU A 35 9.18 -19.46 32.81
N ASP A 36 8.42 -19.46 31.72
CA ASP A 36 8.49 -20.48 30.67
C ASP A 36 9.27 -19.99 29.44
N VAL A 37 9.60 -18.68 29.40
CA VAL A 37 10.21 -18.00 28.26
C VAL A 37 11.32 -17.06 28.70
N PHE A 38 12.37 -16.91 27.86
CA PHE A 38 13.59 -16.15 28.13
C PHE A 38 13.95 -15.28 26.92
N GLU A 39 14.79 -14.25 27.13
CA GLU A 39 15.25 -13.37 26.04
C GLU A 39 16.08 -14.12 25.00
N GLU A 40 16.96 -15.03 25.49
CA GLU A 40 17.72 -15.95 24.65
C GLU A 40 17.29 -17.38 24.96
N GLU A 41 16.91 -18.14 23.93
CA GLU A 41 16.48 -19.53 24.05
C GLU A 41 17.27 -20.42 23.07
N PRO A 42 17.78 -21.59 23.53
CA PRO A 42 17.63 -22.18 24.85
C PRO A 42 18.45 -21.47 25.94
N CYS A 43 17.77 -21.07 27.03
CA CYS A 43 18.44 -20.46 28.17
C CYS A 43 19.12 -21.52 29.07
N THR A 44 20.43 -21.58 29.02
CA THR A 44 21.21 -22.52 29.79
C THR A 44 21.82 -21.92 31.05
N ASP A 45 21.87 -20.60 31.15
CA ASP A 45 22.38 -19.85 32.30
C ASP A 45 21.54 -18.60 32.53
N SER A 46 21.08 -18.42 33.77
CA SER A 46 20.34 -17.24 34.20
C SER A 46 20.54 -17.00 35.68
N PRO A 47 20.75 -15.76 36.12
CA PRO A 47 20.89 -15.42 37.54
C PRO A 47 19.60 -15.69 38.36
N LEU A 48 18.48 -16.00 37.72
CA LEU A 48 17.25 -16.44 38.36
C LEU A 48 17.24 -17.91 38.70
N PHE A 49 18.12 -18.74 38.07
CA PHE A 49 18.14 -20.17 38.33
C PHE A 49 18.63 -20.47 39.76
N GLY A 50 17.87 -21.32 40.45
CA GLY A 50 18.15 -21.67 41.83
C GLY A 50 17.76 -20.62 42.87
N MET A 51 17.24 -19.47 42.50
CA MET A 51 16.70 -18.49 43.46
C MET A 51 15.46 -19.02 44.16
N PRO A 52 15.29 -18.74 45.49
CA PRO A 52 14.07 -19.06 46.20
C PRO A 52 12.82 -18.41 45.55
N ASN A 53 11.73 -19.17 45.49
CA ASN A 53 10.46 -18.72 44.91
C ASN A 53 10.52 -18.42 43.40
N VAL A 54 11.47 -18.99 42.67
CA VAL A 54 11.57 -18.94 41.22
C VAL A 54 11.35 -20.35 40.66
N ILE A 55 10.49 -20.42 39.63
CA ILE A 55 10.22 -21.61 38.83
C ILE A 55 10.55 -21.27 37.38
N CYS A 56 11.37 -22.11 36.73
CA CYS A 56 11.70 -21.95 35.31
C CYS A 56 11.41 -23.25 34.58
N THR A 57 10.82 -23.14 33.39
CA THR A 57 10.57 -24.26 32.47
C THR A 57 11.12 -23.92 31.10
N PRO A 58 11.54 -24.90 30.27
CA PRO A 58 12.22 -24.65 29.01
C PRO A 58 11.22 -24.49 27.85
N HIS A 59 10.34 -23.46 27.91
CA HIS A 59 9.35 -23.11 26.87
C HIS A 59 8.39 -24.28 26.56
N LEU A 60 7.68 -24.76 27.58
CA LEU A 60 6.82 -25.94 27.50
C LEU A 60 5.37 -25.63 27.12
N GLY A 61 4.96 -24.37 26.96
CA GLY A 61 3.57 -23.95 26.77
C GLY A 61 2.85 -24.66 25.61
N ALA A 62 3.55 -25.04 24.55
CA ALA A 62 3.01 -25.80 23.42
C ALA A 62 3.59 -27.21 23.29
N SER A 63 4.22 -27.76 24.34
CA SER A 63 4.94 -29.02 24.27
C SER A 63 4.13 -30.24 24.73
N THR A 64 2.84 -30.07 25.04
CA THR A 64 1.95 -31.20 25.28
C THR A 64 1.42 -31.78 23.97
N GLU A 65 1.10 -33.07 23.95
CA GLU A 65 0.58 -33.78 22.76
C GLU A 65 -0.74 -33.14 22.25
N GLU A 66 -1.61 -32.73 23.16
CA GLU A 66 -2.85 -32.04 22.85
C GLU A 66 -2.59 -30.66 22.21
N ALA A 67 -1.68 -29.87 22.78
CA ALA A 67 -1.37 -28.54 22.27
C ALA A 67 -0.77 -28.60 20.88
N GLN A 68 0.17 -29.51 20.63
CA GLN A 68 0.78 -29.71 19.33
C GLN A 68 -0.25 -30.15 18.27
N THR A 69 -1.12 -31.09 18.64
CA THR A 69 -2.20 -31.54 17.74
C THR A 69 -3.17 -30.39 17.43
N GLN A 70 -3.57 -29.62 18.44
CA GLN A 70 -4.52 -28.51 18.27
C GLN A 70 -3.94 -27.39 17.40
N VAL A 71 -2.68 -27.00 17.62
CA VAL A 71 -1.99 -25.99 16.81
C VAL A 71 -1.89 -26.42 15.35
N ALA A 72 -1.55 -27.71 15.09
CA ALA A 72 -1.46 -28.23 13.74
C ALA A 72 -2.83 -28.24 13.05
N VAL A 73 -3.88 -28.73 13.72
CA VAL A 73 -5.26 -28.76 13.18
C VAL A 73 -5.78 -27.36 12.91
N GLU A 74 -5.60 -26.42 13.85
CA GLU A 74 -6.01 -25.03 13.67
C GLU A 74 -5.28 -24.35 12.51
N GLY A 75 -3.96 -24.53 12.42
CA GLY A 75 -3.15 -24.00 11.31
C GLY A 75 -3.61 -24.51 9.95
N ILE A 76 -3.91 -25.82 9.85
CA ILE A 76 -4.45 -26.40 8.61
C ILE A 76 -5.84 -25.84 8.28
N HIS A 77 -6.72 -25.68 9.27
CA HIS A 77 -8.04 -25.09 9.06
C HIS A 77 -7.96 -23.64 8.58
N LEU A 78 -7.09 -22.83 9.17
CA LEU A 78 -6.86 -21.43 8.74
C LEU A 78 -6.38 -21.38 7.29
N LEU A 79 -5.42 -22.24 6.93
CA LEU A 79 -4.89 -22.31 5.57
C LEU A 79 -5.97 -22.77 4.58
N LEU A 80 -6.74 -23.81 4.91
CA LEU A 80 -7.84 -24.29 4.06
C LEU A 80 -8.95 -23.26 3.88
N ASN A 81 -9.27 -22.51 4.92
CA ASN A 81 -10.24 -21.41 4.82
C ASN A 81 -9.73 -20.32 3.89
N TYR A 82 -8.47 -19.91 4.04
CA TYR A 82 -7.86 -18.94 3.12
C TYR A 82 -7.91 -19.42 1.66
N LEU A 83 -7.50 -20.65 1.38
CA LEU A 83 -7.51 -21.21 0.02
C LEU A 83 -8.92 -21.35 -0.57
N LYS A 84 -9.96 -21.55 0.25
CA LYS A 84 -11.35 -21.73 -0.21
C LYS A 84 -12.11 -20.42 -0.33
N THR A 85 -11.87 -19.46 0.55
CA THR A 85 -12.71 -18.28 0.73
C THR A 85 -11.94 -16.96 0.61
N GLY A 86 -10.59 -17.01 0.57
CA GLY A 86 -9.74 -15.83 0.67
C GLY A 86 -9.72 -15.17 2.06
N GLU A 87 -10.40 -15.77 3.07
CA GLU A 87 -10.47 -15.20 4.41
C GLU A 87 -9.14 -15.31 5.14
N ILE A 88 -8.56 -14.17 5.51
CA ILE A 88 -7.30 -14.09 6.27
C ILE A 88 -7.63 -13.95 7.77
N ARG A 89 -7.23 -14.95 8.57
CA ARG A 89 -7.35 -14.95 10.03
C ARG A 89 -6.00 -15.19 10.68
N HIS A 90 -5.74 -14.51 11.77
CA HIS A 90 -4.53 -14.67 12.60
C HIS A 90 -3.20 -14.50 11.85
N ALA A 91 -3.21 -13.76 10.72
CA ALA A 91 -1.98 -13.43 10.01
C ALA A 91 -1.11 -12.47 10.85
N VAL A 92 0.20 -12.73 10.88
CA VAL A 92 1.15 -11.93 11.66
C VAL A 92 1.49 -10.61 10.96
N ASN A 93 1.53 -10.63 9.65
CA ASN A 93 2.01 -9.55 8.78
C ASN A 93 0.91 -8.88 7.93
N VAL A 94 -0.35 -9.23 8.15
CA VAL A 94 -1.52 -8.62 7.52
C VAL A 94 -2.52 -8.23 8.60
N ALA A 95 -3.05 -7.01 8.54
CA ALA A 95 -4.16 -6.62 9.40
C ALA A 95 -5.36 -7.53 9.10
N ALA A 96 -5.83 -8.26 10.11
CA ALA A 96 -7.07 -9.03 9.99
C ALA A 96 -8.23 -8.04 9.78
N LEU A 97 -8.71 -7.94 8.55
CA LEU A 97 -9.92 -7.21 8.23
C LEU A 97 -11.07 -8.21 8.17
N ASP A 98 -12.19 -7.85 8.81
CA ASP A 98 -13.41 -8.61 8.59
C ASP A 98 -13.89 -8.45 7.13
N PRO A 99 -14.60 -9.42 6.56
CA PRO A 99 -15.01 -9.40 5.16
C PRO A 99 -15.78 -8.15 4.74
N LYS A 100 -16.58 -7.58 5.64
CA LYS A 100 -17.34 -6.36 5.37
C LYS A 100 -16.42 -5.14 5.25
N THR A 101 -15.48 -4.99 6.16
CA THR A 101 -14.48 -3.91 6.11
C THR A 101 -13.60 -4.04 4.87
N LEU A 102 -13.25 -5.26 4.46
CA LEU A 102 -12.49 -5.50 3.22
C LEU A 102 -13.31 -5.07 1.99
N GLU A 103 -14.60 -5.42 1.94
CA GLU A 103 -15.49 -4.99 0.84
C GLU A 103 -15.61 -3.47 0.76
N GLU A 104 -15.74 -2.78 1.90
CA GLU A 104 -15.77 -1.31 1.98
C GLU A 104 -14.44 -0.67 1.52
N LEU A 105 -13.30 -1.30 1.77
CA LEU A 105 -11.99 -0.80 1.37
C LEU A 105 -11.61 -1.17 -0.06
N ARG A 106 -12.24 -2.16 -0.67
CA ARG A 106 -11.91 -2.67 -2.00
C ARG A 106 -11.78 -1.58 -3.10
N PRO A 107 -12.68 -0.58 -3.20
CA PRO A 107 -12.52 0.51 -4.16
C PRO A 107 -11.25 1.34 -3.94
N PHE A 108 -10.86 1.52 -2.69
CA PHE A 108 -9.65 2.27 -2.33
C PHE A 108 -8.38 1.45 -2.55
N LEU A 109 -8.43 0.13 -2.35
CA LEU A 109 -7.33 -0.78 -2.66
C LEU A 109 -7.04 -0.78 -4.17
N ASP A 110 -8.09 -0.84 -4.99
CA ASP A 110 -7.96 -0.74 -6.45
C ASP A 110 -7.33 0.58 -6.88
N ILE A 111 -7.80 1.70 -6.33
CA ILE A 111 -7.24 3.03 -6.61
C ILE A 111 -5.78 3.12 -6.17
N ALA A 112 -5.45 2.68 -4.96
CA ALA A 112 -4.08 2.73 -4.44
C ALA A 112 -3.12 1.94 -5.34
N HIS A 113 -3.49 0.71 -5.71
CA HIS A 113 -2.71 -0.12 -6.61
C HIS A 113 -2.50 0.53 -7.99
N ARG A 114 -3.58 1.05 -8.59
CA ARG A 114 -3.52 1.72 -9.91
C ARG A 114 -2.71 3.02 -9.88
N LEU A 115 -2.78 3.79 -8.79
CA LEU A 115 -1.93 4.97 -8.61
C LEU A 115 -0.46 4.58 -8.51
N GLY A 116 -0.12 3.48 -7.84
CA GLY A 116 1.23 2.95 -7.82
C GLY A 116 1.73 2.57 -9.21
N LEU A 117 0.93 1.82 -9.98
CA LEU A 117 1.21 1.49 -11.38
C LEU A 117 1.36 2.71 -12.27
N LEU A 118 0.49 3.69 -12.14
CA LEU A 118 0.54 4.93 -12.91
C LEU A 118 1.81 5.71 -12.63
N LEU A 119 2.09 5.98 -11.34
CA LEU A 119 3.20 6.82 -10.93
C LEU A 119 4.56 6.18 -11.21
N SER A 120 4.69 4.85 -11.13
CA SER A 120 5.91 4.15 -11.56
C SER A 120 6.22 4.38 -13.04
N GLN A 121 5.18 4.41 -13.89
CA GLN A 121 5.29 4.64 -15.33
C GLN A 121 5.48 6.13 -15.65
N TRP A 122 4.74 7.01 -14.94
CA TRP A 122 4.81 8.45 -15.16
C TRP A 122 6.16 9.02 -14.74
N HIS A 123 6.69 8.63 -13.59
CA HIS A 123 8.04 9.00 -13.16
C HIS A 123 9.09 8.39 -14.09
N GLY A 124 9.08 7.08 -14.27
CA GLY A 124 9.92 6.37 -15.23
C GLY A 124 11.41 6.26 -14.87
N GLY A 125 11.82 6.70 -13.68
CA GLY A 125 13.18 6.64 -13.15
C GLY A 125 13.27 5.91 -11.81
N GLY A 126 14.45 5.94 -11.19
CA GLY A 126 14.64 5.47 -9.81
C GLY A 126 13.81 6.29 -8.83
N ILE A 127 13.32 5.65 -7.79
CA ILE A 127 12.44 6.25 -6.79
C ILE A 127 13.17 6.21 -5.44
N ASP A 128 13.15 7.34 -4.73
CA ASP A 128 13.82 7.49 -3.42
C ASP A 128 12.79 7.66 -2.29
N LYS A 129 11.62 8.27 -2.61
CA LYS A 129 10.62 8.60 -1.60
C LYS A 129 9.20 8.52 -2.16
N VAL A 130 8.28 8.08 -1.30
CA VAL A 130 6.83 8.04 -1.50
C VAL A 130 6.15 8.77 -0.33
N ALA A 131 5.20 9.66 -0.64
CA ALA A 131 4.32 10.26 0.35
C ALA A 131 2.86 9.99 -0.04
N LEU A 132 2.13 9.28 0.81
CA LEU A 132 0.71 8.99 0.64
C LEU A 132 -0.13 9.93 1.48
N SER A 133 -1.21 10.44 0.92
CA SER A 133 -2.17 11.28 1.61
C SER A 133 -3.59 10.76 1.43
N TYR A 134 -4.29 10.57 2.53
CA TYR A 134 -5.67 10.09 2.60
C TYR A 134 -6.59 11.22 3.05
N ARG A 135 -7.68 11.47 2.31
CA ARG A 135 -8.64 12.54 2.64
C ARG A 135 -10.06 12.00 2.76
N GLY A 136 -10.85 12.61 3.65
CA GLY A 136 -12.26 12.27 3.88
C GLY A 136 -12.44 10.99 4.68
N GLU A 137 -13.46 10.19 4.41
CA GLU A 137 -13.83 9.01 5.19
C GLU A 137 -12.71 7.96 5.28
N VAL A 138 -11.98 7.75 4.19
CA VAL A 138 -10.87 6.79 4.13
C VAL A 138 -9.75 7.13 5.12
N SER A 139 -9.56 8.41 5.47
CA SER A 139 -8.54 8.84 6.44
C SER A 139 -8.79 8.34 7.86
N GLY A 140 -10.04 8.02 8.19
CA GLY A 140 -10.43 7.45 9.48
C GLY A 140 -10.26 5.93 9.59
N ARG A 141 -9.87 5.25 8.50
CA ARG A 141 -9.68 3.80 8.45
C ARG A 141 -8.23 3.40 8.72
N ASP A 142 -8.01 2.10 8.89
CA ASP A 142 -6.65 1.54 8.85
C ASP A 142 -6.15 1.54 7.40
N THR A 143 -5.13 2.32 7.13
CA THR A 143 -4.59 2.57 5.78
C THR A 143 -3.41 1.68 5.42
N ARG A 144 -2.95 0.82 6.33
CA ARG A 144 -1.78 -0.06 6.09
C ARG A 144 -1.94 -0.93 4.85
N LEU A 145 -3.15 -1.50 4.65
CA LEU A 145 -3.41 -2.32 3.48
C LEU A 145 -3.44 -1.48 2.19
N LEU A 146 -3.89 -0.22 2.27
CA LEU A 146 -3.87 0.72 1.15
C LEU A 146 -2.43 1.14 0.79
N ASN A 147 -1.58 1.39 1.80
CA ASN A 147 -0.16 1.63 1.61
C ASN A 147 0.49 0.46 0.87
N ASN A 148 0.22 -0.76 1.32
CA ASN A 148 0.76 -1.98 0.72
C ASN A 148 0.25 -2.19 -0.71
N ALA A 149 -1.02 -1.92 -0.99
CA ALA A 149 -1.57 -1.98 -2.34
C ALA A 149 -0.91 -0.98 -3.29
N PHE A 150 -0.68 0.26 -2.83
CA PHE A 150 0.07 1.25 -3.59
C PHE A 150 1.50 0.81 -3.86
N CYS A 151 2.22 0.35 -2.83
CA CYS A 151 3.60 -0.15 -2.95
C CYS A 151 3.68 -1.34 -3.91
N ALA A 152 2.68 -2.25 -3.88
CA ALA A 152 2.62 -3.37 -4.82
C ALA A 152 2.53 -2.87 -6.27
N GLY A 153 1.62 -1.94 -6.57
CA GLY A 153 1.51 -1.33 -7.89
C GLY A 153 2.77 -0.57 -8.32
N LEU A 154 3.40 0.16 -7.40
CA LEU A 154 4.62 0.93 -7.67
C LEU A 154 5.79 0.02 -8.07
N LEU A 155 5.94 -1.11 -7.40
CA LEU A 155 7.06 -2.05 -7.57
C LEU A 155 6.81 -3.10 -8.64
N GLN A 156 5.56 -3.35 -9.05
CA GLN A 156 5.18 -4.47 -9.92
C GLN A 156 5.98 -4.49 -11.23
N ARG A 157 6.22 -3.34 -11.87
CA ARG A 157 7.01 -3.31 -13.11
C ARG A 157 8.49 -3.63 -12.94
N ALA A 158 9.04 -3.36 -11.76
CA ALA A 158 10.46 -3.60 -11.47
C ALA A 158 10.73 -5.03 -10.96
N ILE A 159 9.77 -5.67 -10.31
CA ILE A 159 9.94 -6.95 -9.63
C ILE A 159 9.11 -8.06 -10.30
N GLY A 160 7.99 -7.72 -10.94
CA GLY A 160 7.05 -8.70 -11.49
C GLY A 160 5.93 -9.08 -10.54
N ASP A 161 5.28 -10.22 -10.84
CA ASP A 161 4.06 -10.68 -10.13
C ASP A 161 4.32 -11.24 -8.72
N GLU A 162 5.57 -11.34 -8.29
CA GLU A 162 5.94 -11.77 -6.94
C GLU A 162 5.59 -10.72 -5.87
N VAL A 163 5.33 -9.46 -6.27
CA VAL A 163 4.94 -8.38 -5.35
C VAL A 163 3.46 -8.43 -5.05
N ASN A 164 3.12 -8.38 -3.77
CA ASN A 164 1.74 -8.38 -3.29
C ASN A 164 1.61 -7.51 -2.02
N VAL A 165 0.40 -7.39 -1.49
CA VAL A 165 0.12 -6.56 -0.29
C VAL A 165 0.80 -7.03 1.00
N ILE A 166 1.36 -8.22 1.01
CA ILE A 166 2.05 -8.76 2.21
C ILE A 166 3.50 -8.31 2.22
N ASN A 167 4.19 -8.35 1.07
CA ASN A 167 5.63 -8.12 0.97
C ASN A 167 6.02 -6.75 0.41
N ALA A 168 5.08 -6.00 -0.18
CA ALA A 168 5.38 -4.77 -0.92
C ALA A 168 6.09 -3.70 -0.08
N GLU A 169 5.65 -3.44 1.16
CA GLU A 169 6.29 -2.43 2.02
C GLU A 169 7.70 -2.87 2.44
N MET A 170 7.90 -4.15 2.73
CA MET A 170 9.22 -4.70 3.03
C MET A 170 10.17 -4.53 1.84
N LEU A 171 9.72 -4.95 0.64
CA LEU A 171 10.48 -4.82 -0.59
C LEU A 171 10.79 -3.36 -0.96
N LEU A 172 9.91 -2.42 -0.63
CA LEU A 172 10.14 -0.99 -0.80
C LEU A 172 11.27 -0.50 0.11
N ARG A 173 11.24 -0.87 1.39
CA ARG A 173 12.27 -0.51 2.40
C ARG A 173 13.63 -1.12 2.07
N GLU A 174 13.67 -2.38 1.61
CA GLU A 174 14.92 -3.04 1.18
C GLU A 174 15.60 -2.31 0.02
N ARG A 175 14.83 -1.59 -0.80
CA ARG A 175 15.35 -0.73 -1.87
C ARG A 175 15.72 0.67 -1.41
N GLY A 176 15.62 0.95 -0.12
CA GLY A 176 15.95 2.26 0.45
C GLY A 176 14.91 3.34 0.13
N ILE A 177 13.70 2.97 -0.30
CA ILE A 177 12.63 3.93 -0.60
C ILE A 177 11.90 4.30 0.68
N GLU A 178 11.89 5.59 1.01
CA GLU A 178 11.16 6.12 2.17
C GLU A 178 9.65 6.17 1.88
N LEU A 179 8.83 5.63 2.79
CA LEU A 179 7.37 5.74 2.75
C LEU A 179 6.88 6.61 3.90
N THR A 180 6.11 7.64 3.59
CA THR A 180 5.45 8.53 4.57
C THR A 180 3.95 8.57 4.32
N GLU A 181 3.17 8.78 5.38
CA GLU A 181 1.72 8.83 5.34
C GLU A 181 1.18 10.08 6.05
N GLN A 182 0.14 10.68 5.46
CA GLN A 182 -0.62 11.78 6.05
C GLN A 182 -2.12 11.52 5.92
N LYS A 183 -2.88 11.92 6.94
CA LYS A 183 -4.34 11.75 7.03
C LYS A 183 -5.04 13.08 7.28
N PHE A 184 -6.02 13.40 6.45
CA PHE A 184 -6.80 14.62 6.53
C PHE A 184 -8.30 14.27 6.59
N ARG A 185 -9.01 14.71 7.61
CA ARG A 185 -10.45 14.47 7.76
C ARG A 185 -11.29 15.34 6.82
N GLU A 186 -10.72 16.43 6.34
CA GLU A 186 -11.38 17.34 5.42
C GLU A 186 -11.66 16.66 4.09
N THR A 187 -12.85 16.86 3.58
CA THR A 187 -13.27 16.42 2.25
C THR A 187 -12.92 17.48 1.20
N THR A 188 -12.75 17.04 -0.03
CA THR A 188 -12.64 17.92 -1.21
C THR A 188 -13.95 17.85 -2.00
N ALA A 189 -13.89 17.96 -3.33
CA ALA A 189 -15.03 17.69 -4.19
C ALA A 189 -15.50 16.22 -4.13
N PHE A 190 -14.64 15.32 -3.63
CA PHE A 190 -14.90 13.90 -3.44
C PHE A 190 -14.99 13.58 -1.95
N ALA A 191 -15.92 12.70 -1.57
CA ALA A 191 -16.11 12.25 -0.18
C ALA A 191 -14.84 11.59 0.39
N SER A 192 -14.07 10.93 -0.46
CA SER A 192 -12.77 10.34 -0.11
C SER A 192 -11.84 10.36 -1.32
N SER A 193 -10.54 10.54 -1.06
CA SER A 193 -9.51 10.48 -2.10
C SER A 193 -8.17 9.99 -1.55
N ILE A 194 -7.37 9.43 -2.43
CA ILE A 194 -5.98 9.03 -2.19
C ILE A 194 -5.10 9.86 -3.11
N SER A 195 -4.07 10.49 -2.55
CA SER A 195 -3.04 11.19 -3.30
C SER A 195 -1.68 10.56 -3.00
N ALA A 196 -0.83 10.48 -4.00
CA ALA A 196 0.51 9.96 -3.86
C ALA A 196 1.51 10.88 -4.57
N ASP A 197 2.60 11.20 -3.88
CA ASP A 197 3.77 11.87 -4.41
C ASP A 197 4.90 10.84 -4.50
N VAL A 198 5.53 10.73 -5.65
CA VAL A 198 6.68 9.86 -5.90
C VAL A 198 7.86 10.72 -6.31
N THR A 199 8.94 10.65 -5.55
CA THR A 199 10.15 11.44 -5.76
C THR A 199 11.34 10.54 -6.05
N GLY A 200 12.15 10.92 -7.03
CA GLY A 200 13.40 10.26 -7.36
C GLY A 200 14.23 11.08 -8.34
N GLY A 201 15.56 11.03 -8.21
CA GLY A 201 16.46 11.81 -9.05
C GLY A 201 16.19 13.33 -9.06
N GLY A 202 15.62 13.86 -7.99
CA GLY A 202 15.27 15.28 -7.87
C GLY A 202 13.96 15.68 -8.57
N VAL A 203 13.21 14.74 -9.15
CA VAL A 203 11.91 14.97 -9.78
C VAL A 203 10.82 14.40 -8.87
N THR A 204 9.74 15.15 -8.67
CA THR A 204 8.54 14.67 -7.98
C THR A 204 7.38 14.67 -8.96
N VAL A 205 6.66 13.57 -9.02
CA VAL A 205 5.40 13.42 -9.74
C VAL A 205 4.29 13.09 -8.75
N ARG A 206 3.09 13.58 -9.02
CA ARG A 206 1.93 13.43 -8.15
C ARG A 206 0.73 12.93 -8.91
N ALA A 207 -0.06 12.05 -8.30
CA ALA A 207 -1.38 11.71 -8.81
C ALA A 207 -2.37 11.52 -7.66
N SER A 208 -3.64 11.81 -7.94
CA SER A 208 -4.72 11.58 -7.00
C SER A 208 -5.86 10.80 -7.65
N GLY A 209 -6.44 9.88 -6.89
CA GLY A 209 -7.57 9.08 -7.31
C GLY A 209 -8.71 9.09 -6.29
N ALA A 210 -9.92 8.92 -6.79
CA ALA A 210 -11.13 8.80 -5.99
C ALA A 210 -12.08 7.76 -6.58
N PRO A 211 -12.87 7.05 -5.75
CA PRO A 211 -13.91 6.17 -6.26
C PRO A 211 -15.13 6.96 -6.71
N LEU A 212 -15.67 6.61 -7.87
CA LEU A 212 -17.00 7.02 -8.30
C LEU A 212 -17.94 5.82 -8.18
N GLY A 213 -18.73 5.77 -7.10
CA GLY A 213 -19.43 4.55 -6.70
C GLY A 213 -18.47 3.44 -6.25
N LEU A 214 -18.87 2.17 -6.42
CA LEU A 214 -18.12 1.02 -5.90
C LEU A 214 -17.11 0.42 -6.89
N LYS A 215 -17.19 0.76 -8.18
CA LYS A 215 -16.46 0.04 -9.24
C LYS A 215 -15.77 0.93 -10.27
N MET A 216 -15.82 2.23 -10.10
CA MET A 216 -15.26 3.15 -11.09
C MET A 216 -14.11 3.98 -10.49
N PRO A 217 -12.86 3.51 -10.59
CA PRO A 217 -11.72 4.31 -10.18
C PRO A 217 -11.55 5.52 -11.11
N ARG A 218 -11.37 6.70 -10.52
CA ARG A 218 -11.13 7.94 -11.25
C ARG A 218 -9.79 8.52 -10.89
N LEU A 219 -9.04 8.93 -11.91
CA LEU A 219 -7.92 9.83 -11.79
C LEU A 219 -8.48 11.26 -11.70
N ILE A 220 -8.18 11.98 -10.62
CA ILE A 220 -8.75 13.30 -10.34
C ILE A 220 -7.71 14.43 -10.34
N MET A 221 -6.42 14.07 -10.36
CA MET A 221 -5.32 15.02 -10.46
C MET A 221 -4.06 14.31 -10.97
N ILE A 222 -3.29 14.98 -11.81
CA ILE A 222 -1.89 14.66 -12.14
C ILE A 222 -1.06 15.94 -11.95
N ASP A 223 0.03 15.80 -11.21
CA ASP A 223 0.85 16.92 -10.73
C ASP A 223 -0.09 17.97 -10.09
N ASP A 224 -0.08 19.21 -10.52
CA ASP A 224 -0.98 20.26 -10.00
C ASP A 224 -2.24 20.46 -10.88
N ASN A 225 -2.45 19.60 -11.87
CA ASN A 225 -3.56 19.74 -12.82
C ASN A 225 -4.78 18.92 -12.38
N ARG A 226 -5.90 19.60 -12.11
CA ARG A 226 -7.19 18.96 -11.79
C ARG A 226 -7.85 18.47 -13.05
N LEU A 227 -8.34 17.24 -13.03
CA LEU A 227 -9.02 16.60 -14.16
C LEU A 227 -9.94 15.49 -13.66
N GLU A 228 -10.66 14.84 -14.56
CA GLU A 228 -11.39 13.61 -14.28
C GLU A 228 -11.25 12.65 -15.47
N ALA A 229 -10.52 11.54 -15.26
CA ALA A 229 -10.31 10.50 -16.27
C ALA A 229 -10.58 9.11 -15.68
N PHE A 230 -10.79 8.12 -16.55
CA PHE A 230 -10.78 6.72 -16.13
C PHE A 230 -9.37 6.33 -15.66
N LEU A 231 -9.28 5.67 -14.51
CA LEU A 231 -8.01 5.15 -13.97
C LEU A 231 -7.87 3.66 -14.32
N ASP A 232 -8.06 3.32 -15.58
CA ASP A 232 -8.02 1.94 -16.08
C ASP A 232 -7.66 1.88 -17.58
N GLY A 233 -7.26 0.69 -18.05
CA GLY A 233 -6.93 0.44 -19.44
C GLY A 233 -5.67 1.17 -19.91
N THR A 234 -5.62 1.49 -21.19
CA THR A 234 -4.50 2.22 -21.79
C THR A 234 -4.76 3.72 -21.79
N LEU A 235 -3.88 4.46 -21.10
CA LEU A 235 -3.91 5.92 -21.09
C LEU A 235 -2.73 6.49 -21.89
N VAL A 236 -2.95 7.67 -22.50
CA VAL A 236 -1.87 8.55 -22.93
C VAL A 236 -1.99 9.85 -22.14
N ILE A 237 -0.94 10.16 -21.37
CA ILE A 237 -0.83 11.39 -20.61
C ILE A 237 0.17 12.28 -21.32
N PHE A 238 -0.21 13.53 -21.58
CA PHE A 238 0.62 14.49 -22.29
C PHE A 238 0.53 15.88 -21.70
N GLY A 239 1.67 16.55 -21.55
CA GLY A 239 1.77 17.95 -21.15
C GLY A 239 1.80 18.85 -22.38
N HIS A 240 1.02 19.93 -22.37
CA HIS A 240 0.93 20.84 -23.52
C HIS A 240 0.67 22.29 -23.09
N ASP A 241 0.94 23.21 -24.01
CA ASP A 241 0.50 24.61 -23.87
C ASP A 241 -1.03 24.69 -24.00
N ASP A 242 -1.66 25.49 -23.15
CA ASP A 242 -3.11 25.71 -23.18
C ASP A 242 -3.44 26.77 -24.27
N VAL A 243 -3.38 26.35 -25.54
CA VAL A 243 -3.62 27.20 -26.69
C VAL A 243 -4.73 26.63 -27.60
N PRO A 244 -5.50 27.51 -28.27
CA PRO A 244 -6.54 27.07 -29.20
C PRO A 244 -5.99 26.19 -30.32
N GLY A 245 -6.73 25.10 -30.63
CA GLY A 245 -6.43 24.21 -31.75
C GLY A 245 -5.50 23.05 -31.42
N ILE A 246 -4.80 23.03 -30.27
CA ILE A 246 -3.86 21.94 -29.91
C ILE A 246 -4.58 20.61 -29.79
N ILE A 247 -5.75 20.57 -29.17
CA ILE A 247 -6.57 19.37 -29.02
C ILE A 247 -6.99 18.78 -30.37
N GLY A 248 -7.31 19.64 -31.34
CA GLY A 248 -7.62 19.21 -32.71
C GLY A 248 -6.44 18.53 -33.41
N LYS A 249 -5.22 19.07 -33.24
CA LYS A 249 -3.99 18.47 -33.76
C LYS A 249 -3.74 17.10 -33.14
N ILE A 250 -3.89 16.99 -31.81
CA ILE A 250 -3.73 15.73 -31.05
C ILE A 250 -4.74 14.69 -31.55
N GLY A 251 -6.03 15.03 -31.64
CA GLY A 251 -7.06 14.12 -32.15
C GLY A 251 -6.78 13.66 -33.60
N THR A 252 -6.20 14.53 -34.44
CA THR A 252 -5.81 14.18 -35.82
C THR A 252 -4.72 13.12 -35.85
N VAL A 253 -3.71 13.20 -34.97
CA VAL A 253 -2.66 12.17 -34.86
C VAL A 253 -3.27 10.82 -34.52
N PHE A 254 -4.12 10.74 -33.49
CA PHE A 254 -4.74 9.47 -33.11
C PHE A 254 -5.66 8.92 -34.20
N GLY A 255 -6.43 9.78 -34.90
CA GLY A 255 -7.24 9.41 -36.06
C GLY A 255 -6.40 8.83 -37.21
N LYS A 256 -5.26 9.46 -37.54
CA LYS A 256 -4.31 8.97 -38.53
C LYS A 256 -3.78 7.57 -38.20
N HIS A 257 -3.51 7.31 -36.96
CA HIS A 257 -3.06 6.00 -36.45
C HIS A 257 -4.20 5.01 -36.20
N ARG A 258 -5.45 5.36 -36.58
CA ARG A 258 -6.67 4.54 -36.40
C ARG A 258 -6.92 4.13 -34.94
N LEU A 259 -6.55 4.99 -34.02
CA LEU A 259 -6.75 4.79 -32.59
C LEU A 259 -8.03 5.50 -32.16
N ASN A 260 -8.93 4.76 -31.54
CA ASN A 260 -10.16 5.36 -31.01
C ASN A 260 -9.92 5.91 -29.59
N ILE A 261 -10.41 7.12 -29.34
CA ILE A 261 -10.35 7.79 -28.05
C ILE A 261 -11.67 7.54 -27.34
N ALA A 262 -11.66 6.72 -26.28
CA ALA A 262 -12.85 6.42 -25.48
C ALA A 262 -13.23 7.60 -24.59
N GLN A 263 -12.23 8.26 -24.00
CA GLN A 263 -12.40 9.46 -23.20
C GLN A 263 -11.21 10.40 -23.40
N MET A 264 -11.48 11.69 -23.32
CA MET A 264 -10.45 12.73 -23.29
C MET A 264 -10.79 13.75 -22.22
N THR A 265 -9.79 14.13 -21.44
CA THR A 265 -9.91 15.23 -20.48
C THR A 265 -8.67 16.11 -20.53
N VAL A 266 -8.85 17.39 -20.20
CA VAL A 266 -7.76 18.37 -20.08
C VAL A 266 -7.84 18.98 -18.69
N GLY A 267 -6.74 18.91 -17.96
CA GLY A 267 -6.57 19.53 -16.65
C GLY A 267 -5.71 20.79 -16.75
N ARG A 268 -6.05 21.77 -15.95
CA ARG A 268 -5.30 23.01 -15.76
C ARG A 268 -4.85 23.13 -14.31
N ASN A 269 -3.75 23.79 -14.10
CA ASN A 269 -3.27 24.14 -12.75
C ASN A 269 -3.81 25.50 -12.27
N SER A 270 -4.46 26.27 -13.17
CA SER A 270 -5.07 27.57 -12.87
C SER A 270 -6.41 27.72 -13.58
N ASP A 271 -7.27 28.60 -13.03
CA ASP A 271 -8.57 28.91 -13.64
C ASP A 271 -8.43 29.90 -14.83
N ALA A 272 -7.27 30.53 -15.00
CA ALA A 272 -7.00 31.42 -16.10
C ALA A 272 -6.59 30.66 -17.37
N PRO A 273 -7.08 31.07 -18.57
CA PRO A 273 -6.62 30.46 -19.82
C PRO A 273 -5.16 30.76 -20.11
N GLY A 274 -4.49 29.83 -20.83
CA GLY A 274 -3.06 29.91 -21.14
C GLY A 274 -2.19 29.21 -20.11
N GLY A 275 -0.89 29.10 -20.38
CA GLY A 275 0.08 28.39 -19.56
C GLY A 275 0.16 26.91 -19.91
N SER A 276 0.56 26.10 -18.93
CA SER A 276 0.70 24.63 -19.11
C SER A 276 -0.56 23.89 -18.70
N ALA A 277 -0.91 22.88 -19.47
CA ALA A 277 -2.02 21.97 -19.19
C ALA A 277 -1.59 20.51 -19.37
N ILE A 278 -2.34 19.60 -18.77
CA ILE A 278 -2.19 18.15 -18.98
C ILE A 278 -3.43 17.59 -19.64
N GLY A 279 -3.24 16.82 -20.70
CA GLY A 279 -4.28 16.00 -21.29
C GLY A 279 -4.14 14.53 -20.93
N VAL A 280 -5.28 13.87 -20.73
CA VAL A 280 -5.36 12.41 -20.55
C VAL A 280 -6.34 11.85 -21.56
N LEU A 281 -5.88 10.88 -22.33
CA LEU A 281 -6.69 10.08 -23.25
C LEU A 281 -6.80 8.66 -22.70
N ASN A 282 -8.02 8.13 -22.62
CA ASN A 282 -8.26 6.70 -22.50
C ASN A 282 -8.50 6.15 -23.90
N LEU A 283 -7.75 5.14 -24.29
CA LEU A 283 -7.77 4.55 -25.63
C LEU A 283 -8.34 3.14 -25.59
N ASP A 284 -9.06 2.75 -26.66
CA ASP A 284 -9.59 1.36 -26.80
C ASP A 284 -8.48 0.36 -27.14
N SER A 285 -7.32 0.84 -27.63
CA SER A 285 -6.18 0.01 -27.96
C SER A 285 -4.86 0.75 -27.72
N PRO A 286 -3.77 0.01 -27.42
CA PRO A 286 -2.49 0.64 -27.12
C PRO A 286 -1.92 1.35 -28.36
N PRO A 287 -1.43 2.60 -28.23
CA PRO A 287 -0.77 3.33 -29.29
C PRO A 287 0.60 2.73 -29.60
N SER A 288 1.00 2.80 -30.86
CA SER A 288 2.35 2.46 -31.26
C SER A 288 3.36 3.53 -30.80
N PRO A 289 4.66 3.19 -30.70
CA PRO A 289 5.69 4.19 -30.41
C PRO A 289 5.71 5.35 -31.40
N GLU A 290 5.39 5.09 -32.69
CA GLU A 290 5.33 6.10 -33.75
C GLU A 290 4.22 7.11 -33.50
N ALA A 291 3.05 6.68 -32.98
CA ALA A 291 1.94 7.58 -32.63
C ALA A 291 2.33 8.52 -31.47
N ILE A 292 3.03 7.99 -30.45
CA ILE A 292 3.54 8.80 -29.33
C ILE A 292 4.62 9.79 -29.81
N ASN A 293 5.53 9.34 -30.68
CA ASN A 293 6.57 10.21 -31.25
C ASN A 293 5.95 11.32 -32.11
N GLU A 294 4.93 11.01 -32.93
CA GLU A 294 4.23 12.02 -33.73
C GLU A 294 3.49 13.05 -32.85
N LEU A 295 2.94 12.62 -31.72
CA LEU A 295 2.34 13.52 -30.76
C LEU A 295 3.36 14.52 -30.19
N LEU A 296 4.59 14.07 -29.89
CA LEU A 296 5.69 14.91 -29.39
C LEU A 296 6.22 15.91 -30.44
N LEU A 297 5.94 15.70 -31.75
CA LEU A 297 6.30 16.64 -32.80
C LEU A 297 5.30 17.80 -32.94
N ILE A 298 4.16 17.74 -32.28
CA ILE A 298 3.19 18.85 -32.28
C ILE A 298 3.77 20.02 -31.48
N ASP A 299 3.87 21.19 -32.14
CA ASP A 299 4.29 22.41 -31.47
C ASP A 299 3.33 22.74 -30.33
N GLY A 300 3.91 22.96 -29.12
CA GLY A 300 3.20 23.13 -27.86
C GLY A 300 2.91 21.84 -27.10
N VAL A 301 3.33 20.65 -27.56
CA VAL A 301 3.34 19.42 -26.76
C VAL A 301 4.75 19.16 -26.21
N HIS A 302 4.89 19.05 -24.91
CA HIS A 302 6.19 18.96 -24.24
C HIS A 302 6.53 17.57 -23.73
N THR A 303 5.52 16.81 -23.36
CA THR A 303 5.67 15.44 -22.84
C THR A 303 4.51 14.59 -23.31
N ALA A 304 4.77 13.30 -23.58
CA ALA A 304 3.74 12.30 -23.83
C ALA A 304 4.22 10.94 -23.36
N LYS A 305 3.42 10.26 -22.56
CA LYS A 305 3.71 8.91 -22.09
C LYS A 305 2.47 8.02 -22.19
N ARG A 306 2.69 6.81 -22.65
CA ARG A 306 1.69 5.73 -22.53
C ARG A 306 1.77 5.14 -21.14
N ILE A 307 0.62 4.96 -20.51
CA ILE A 307 0.44 4.31 -19.21
C ILE A 307 -0.50 3.13 -19.40
N ASP A 308 -0.08 1.95 -18.99
CA ASP A 308 -0.90 0.76 -19.06
C ASP A 308 -1.35 0.37 -17.64
N LEU A 309 -2.65 0.29 -17.45
CA LEU A 309 -3.29 -0.12 -16.21
C LEU A 309 -4.18 -1.35 -16.48
N PRO A 310 -4.51 -2.16 -15.46
CA PRO A 310 -5.51 -3.20 -15.58
C PRO A 310 -6.85 -2.63 -16.11
N ALA A 311 -7.59 -3.40 -16.89
CA ALA A 311 -8.91 -2.99 -17.35
C ALA A 311 -9.88 -2.76 -16.17
N ALA A 312 -10.99 -2.05 -16.42
CA ALA A 312 -12.00 -1.82 -15.39
C ALA A 312 -12.50 -3.14 -14.77
N GLY A 313 -12.50 -3.22 -13.45
CA GLY A 313 -12.91 -4.41 -12.69
C GLY A 313 -11.91 -5.56 -12.67
N GLN A 314 -10.78 -5.47 -13.36
CA GLN A 314 -9.66 -6.40 -13.20
C GLN A 314 -8.82 -5.97 -12.01
N LEU A 315 -8.79 -6.84 -11.01
CA LEU A 315 -7.99 -6.69 -9.81
C LEU A 315 -6.87 -7.74 -9.83
N PRO A 316 -5.72 -7.48 -9.22
CA PRO A 316 -4.72 -8.52 -9.01
C PRO A 316 -5.30 -9.65 -8.12
N ASP A 317 -4.78 -10.89 -8.27
CA ASP A 317 -5.31 -12.08 -7.61
C ASP A 317 -5.41 -11.94 -6.08
N TRP A 318 -4.50 -11.21 -5.47
CA TRP A 318 -4.48 -10.93 -4.04
C TRP A 318 -5.54 -9.90 -3.57
N LEU A 319 -6.28 -9.27 -4.49
CA LEU A 319 -7.41 -8.36 -4.24
C LEU A 319 -8.78 -8.97 -4.60
N ASN A 320 -8.79 -10.14 -5.24
CA ASN A 320 -10.02 -10.84 -5.67
C ASN A 320 -10.72 -11.64 -4.55
#